data_ef8a0d073d54a00de022b53eaef965bc
#
_entry.id   ef8a0d073d54a00de022b53eaef965bc
#
_cell.length_a   1.000
_cell.length_b   1.000
_cell.length_c   1.000
_cell.angle_alpha   90.00
_cell.angle_beta   90.00
_cell.angle_gamma   90.00
#
_symmetry.space_group_name_H-M   'P 1'
#
loop_
_entity.id
_entity.type
_entity.pdbx_description
1 polymer ?
#
loop_
_entity_poly.entity_id
_entity_poly.type
_entity_poly.pdbx_seq_one_letter_code
_entity_poly.pdbx_strand_id
1 'polypeptide(L)' 'MTSNAELADWCQRQSEDAARQIELFGGGGVRAILEMPDGTTQDITAGVVAHQTDNIAMFARLIAALTA' A
#
# COMPACT_ATOMS: atom_id res chain seq x y z
N MET A 1 8.69 -23.69 -6.79
CA MET A 1 7.29 -23.29 -7.03
C MET A 1 6.70 -22.72 -5.74
N THR A 2 6.09 -21.55 -5.82
CA THR A 2 5.53 -20.88 -4.64
C THR A 2 4.16 -21.47 -4.32
N SER A 3 3.94 -21.91 -3.08
CA SER A 3 2.66 -22.46 -2.64
C SER A 3 1.63 -21.35 -2.39
N ASN A 4 0.35 -21.72 -2.32
CA ASN A 4 -0.72 -20.78 -1.96
C ASN A 4 -0.51 -20.23 -0.54
N ALA A 5 -0.01 -21.04 0.39
CA ALA A 5 0.29 -20.58 1.74
C ALA A 5 1.39 -19.52 1.76
N GLU A 6 2.44 -19.72 0.95
CA GLU A 6 3.54 -18.75 0.84
C GLU A 6 3.08 -17.45 0.19
N LEU A 7 2.23 -17.54 -0.85
CA LEU A 7 1.65 -16.36 -1.50
C LEU A 7 0.73 -15.59 -0.56
N ALA A 8 -0.11 -16.30 0.22
CA ALA A 8 -0.98 -15.69 1.21
C ALA A 8 -0.17 -14.95 2.28
N ASP A 9 0.92 -15.55 2.75
CA ASP A 9 1.82 -14.94 3.72
C ASP A 9 2.49 -13.68 3.15
N TRP A 10 2.95 -13.74 1.90
CA TRP A 10 3.51 -12.57 1.21
C TRP A 10 2.46 -11.46 1.11
N CYS A 11 1.23 -11.77 0.71
CA CYS A 11 0.13 -10.80 0.64
C CYS A 11 -0.14 -10.16 2.01
N GLN A 12 -0.09 -10.96 3.08
CA GLN A 12 -0.28 -10.45 4.44
C GLN A 12 0.79 -9.43 4.81
N ARG A 13 2.06 -9.74 4.50
CA ARG A 13 3.16 -8.80 4.76
C ARG A 13 3.04 -7.52 3.96
N GLN A 14 2.63 -7.61 2.68
CA GLN A 14 2.40 -6.44 1.85
C GLN A 14 1.24 -5.59 2.39
N SER A 15 0.19 -6.22 2.88
CA SER A 15 -0.94 -5.54 3.51
C SER A 15 -0.51 -4.78 4.77
N GLU A 16 0.33 -5.38 5.60
CA GLU A 16 0.88 -4.75 6.80
C GLU A 16 1.77 -3.55 6.45
N ASP A 17 2.60 -3.67 5.41
CA ASP A 17 3.41 -2.55 4.92
C ASP A 17 2.55 -1.40 4.42
N ALA A 18 1.48 -1.70 3.68
CA ALA A 18 0.53 -0.70 3.21
C ALA A 18 -0.15 0.02 4.38
N ALA A 19 -0.53 -0.71 5.43
CA ALA A 19 -1.12 -0.13 6.64
C ALA A 19 -0.16 0.82 7.34
N ARG A 20 1.13 0.47 7.42
CA ARG A 20 2.16 1.35 7.99
C ARG A 20 2.31 2.64 7.20
N GLN A 21 2.26 2.56 5.86
CA GLN A 21 2.32 3.75 5.02
C GLN A 21 1.09 4.64 5.19
N ILE A 22 -0.09 4.06 5.35
CA ILE A 22 -1.31 4.83 5.64
C ILE A 22 -1.17 5.58 6.96
N GLU A 23 -0.67 4.93 8.01
CA GLU A 23 -0.41 5.62 9.30
C GLU A 23 0.59 6.75 9.14
N LEU A 24 1.69 6.50 8.42
CA LEU A 24 2.77 7.46 8.24
C LEU A 24 2.27 8.73 7.51
N PHE A 25 1.60 8.54 6.37
CA PHE A 25 1.17 9.66 5.52
C PHE A 25 -0.22 10.20 5.90
N GLY A 26 -1.08 9.36 6.47
CA GLY A 26 -2.43 9.76 6.87
C GLY A 26 -2.49 10.51 8.20
N GLY A 27 -1.44 10.42 9.02
CA GLY A 27 -1.37 11.07 10.32
C GLY A 27 -1.06 12.56 10.31
N GLY A 28 -0.76 13.12 9.14
CA GLY A 28 -0.50 14.57 8.97
C GLY A 28 0.92 14.99 9.31
N GLY A 29 1.79 14.11 9.78
CA GLY A 29 3.17 14.42 10.15
C GLY A 29 4.18 14.26 9.02
N VAL A 30 3.85 13.47 8.00
CA VAL A 30 4.73 13.18 6.87
C VAL A 30 3.95 13.37 5.58
N ARG A 31 4.59 13.98 4.58
CA ARG A 31 3.98 14.25 3.27
C ARG A 31 4.79 13.56 2.18
N ALA A 32 4.10 13.04 1.18
CA ALA A 32 4.72 12.49 -0.03
C ALA A 32 4.70 13.58 -1.11
N ILE A 33 5.88 13.97 -1.59
CA ILE A 33 6.02 15.04 -2.58
C ILE A 33 6.67 14.45 -3.83
N LEU A 34 6.03 14.69 -4.97
CA LEU A 34 6.58 14.33 -6.28
C LEU A 34 7.23 15.57 -6.89
N GLU A 35 8.53 15.47 -7.21
CA GLU A 35 9.24 16.52 -7.93
C GLU A 35 9.17 16.24 -9.43
N MET A 36 8.70 17.23 -10.18
CA MET A 36 8.55 17.14 -11.61
C MET A 36 9.85 17.53 -12.33
N PRO A 37 10.07 17.07 -13.59
CA PRO A 37 11.29 17.44 -14.35
C PRO A 37 11.48 18.95 -14.56
N ASP A 38 10.40 19.74 -14.52
CA ASP A 38 10.46 21.20 -14.68
C ASP A 38 10.77 21.94 -13.37
N GLY A 39 11.02 21.20 -12.27
CA GLY A 39 11.33 21.76 -10.97
C GLY A 39 10.13 22.08 -10.08
N THR A 40 8.91 21.90 -10.60
CA THR A 40 7.70 22.05 -9.79
C THR A 40 7.51 20.82 -8.90
N THR A 41 6.76 20.99 -7.79
CA THR A 41 6.44 19.90 -6.88
C THR A 41 4.94 19.71 -6.77
N GLN A 42 4.53 18.47 -6.50
CA GLN A 42 3.14 18.12 -6.27
C GLN A 42 3.03 17.29 -5.01
N ASP A 43 2.11 17.67 -4.12
CA ASP A 43 1.81 16.90 -2.92
C ASP A 43 0.87 15.75 -3.33
N ILE A 44 1.37 14.52 -3.23
CA ILE A 44 0.63 13.31 -3.60
C ILE A 44 0.21 12.49 -2.37
N THR A 45 0.31 13.06 -1.17
CA THR A 45 0.05 12.36 0.09
C THR A 45 -1.32 11.68 0.10
N ALA A 46 -2.38 12.41 -0.25
CA ALA A 46 -3.74 11.85 -0.28
C ALA A 46 -3.86 10.71 -1.30
N GLY A 47 -3.20 10.84 -2.45
CA GLY A 47 -3.17 9.80 -3.47
C GLY A 47 -2.45 8.54 -3.00
N VAL A 48 -1.34 8.70 -2.27
CA VAL A 48 -0.61 7.56 -1.70
C VAL A 48 -1.49 6.82 -0.68
N VAL A 49 -2.15 7.54 0.22
CA VAL A 49 -3.06 6.94 1.22
C VAL A 49 -4.20 6.19 0.53
N ALA A 50 -4.83 6.80 -0.48
CA ALA A 50 -5.93 6.17 -1.23
C ALA A 50 -5.45 4.90 -1.95
N HIS A 51 -4.27 4.96 -2.59
CA HIS A 51 -3.70 3.82 -3.30
C HIS A 51 -3.39 2.66 -2.34
N GLN A 52 -2.81 2.94 -1.18
CA GLN A 52 -2.51 1.91 -0.19
C GLN A 52 -3.77 1.32 0.44
N THR A 53 -4.83 2.12 0.61
CA THR A 53 -6.12 1.64 1.06
C THR A 53 -6.72 0.63 0.06
N ASP A 54 -6.64 0.94 -1.23
CA ASP A 54 -7.08 0.04 -2.31
C ASP A 54 -6.24 -1.23 -2.34
N ASN A 55 -4.93 -1.12 -2.12
CA ASN A 55 -4.03 -2.28 -2.06
C ASN A 55 -4.39 -3.23 -0.93
N ILE A 56 -4.71 -2.72 0.26
CA ILE A 56 -5.13 -3.55 1.40
C ILE A 56 -6.39 -4.34 1.03
N ALA A 57 -7.38 -3.70 0.41
CA ALA A 57 -8.60 -4.36 -0.02
C ALA A 57 -8.32 -5.45 -1.06
N MET A 58 -7.40 -5.19 -2.00
CA MET A 58 -6.97 -6.17 -3.00
C MET A 58 -6.28 -7.37 -2.35
N PHE A 59 -5.34 -7.12 -1.43
CA PHE A 59 -4.63 -8.20 -0.73
C PHE A 59 -5.56 -9.05 0.11
N ALA A 60 -6.56 -8.44 0.75
CA ALA A 60 -7.58 -9.19 1.51
C ALA A 60 -8.33 -10.17 0.61
N ARG A 61 -8.72 -9.74 -0.59
CA ARG A 61 -9.38 -10.61 -1.58
C ARG A 61 -8.46 -11.73 -2.06
N LEU A 62 -7.19 -11.42 -2.29
CA LEU A 62 -6.20 -12.43 -2.72
C LEU A 62 -5.98 -13.48 -1.62
N ILE A 63 -5.83 -13.07 -0.38
CA ILE A 63 -5.65 -13.97 0.75
C ILE A 63 -6.87 -14.91 0.86
N ALA A 64 -8.08 -14.37 0.77
CA ALA A 64 -9.30 -15.16 0.82
C ALA A 64 -9.34 -16.21 -0.30
N ALA A 65 -8.94 -15.84 -1.51
CA ALA A 65 -8.90 -16.74 -2.65
C ALA A 65 -7.84 -17.84 -2.48
N LEU A 66 -6.67 -17.49 -1.91
CA LEU A 66 -5.56 -18.40 -1.73
C LEU A 66 -5.75 -19.39 -0.57
N THR A 67 -6.59 -19.02 0.39
CA THR A 67 -6.83 -19.82 1.61
C THR A 67 -8.23 -20.45 1.64
N ALA A 68 -9.00 -20.28 0.60
CA ALA A 68 -10.36 -20.86 0.49
C ALA A 68 -10.32 -22.39 0.35
#